data_ec8b9ddcc4c012caf3c97ead33fc8dac
#
_entry.id   ec8b9ddcc4c012caf3c97ead33fc8dac
#
_cell.length_a   1.000
_cell.length_b   1.000
_cell.length_c   1.000
_cell.angle_alpha   90.00
_cell.angle_beta   90.00
_cell.angle_gamma   90.00
#
_symmetry.space_group_name_H-M   'P 1'
#
loop_
_entity.id
_entity.type
_entity.pdbx_description
1 polymer ?
#
loop_
_entity_poly.entity_id
_entity_poly.type
_entity_poly.pdbx_seq_one_letter_code
_entity_poly.pdbx_strand_id
1 'polypeptide(L)'
;MAKTTCPVSRTEFKTKAKPVSVSINDVPMQAMVKEFSTGSLGWYLNGKTTIDVGGTPVAVQIGMNLTIVGSKELPKQEEVA
;
A
#
# COMPACT_ATOMS: atom_id res chain seq x y z
N MET A 1 12.64 -5.50 23.32
CA MET A 1 12.62 -5.62 22.34
C MET A 1 11.89 -4.80 21.53
N ALA A 2 12.29 -4.26 20.70
CA ALA A 2 11.60 -3.38 19.93
C ALA A 2 10.69 -4.13 19.17
N LYS A 3 9.53 -3.87 19.24
CA LYS A 3 8.75 -4.54 18.55
C LYS A 3 8.41 -3.86 17.35
N THR A 4 8.22 -2.65 17.28
CA THR A 4 7.82 -2.01 16.07
C THR A 4 9.03 -1.63 15.29
N THR A 5 9.00 -1.85 14.00
CA THR A 5 10.09 -1.45 13.16
C THR A 5 9.67 -0.35 12.22
N CYS A 6 8.50 0.21 12.42
CA CYS A 6 8.02 1.27 11.54
C CYS A 6 8.75 2.57 11.83
N PRO A 7 9.45 3.13 10.86
CA PRO A 7 10.26 4.33 11.10
C PRO A 7 9.48 5.64 11.01
N VAL A 8 8.19 5.59 10.72
CA VAL A 8 7.40 6.81 10.61
C VAL A 8 6.20 6.75 11.51
N SER A 9 5.71 7.91 11.91
CA SER A 9 4.50 7.99 12.73
C SER A 9 3.29 8.07 11.81
N ARG A 10 2.10 7.94 12.38
CA ARG A 10 0.89 8.06 11.59
C ARG A 10 0.76 9.45 11.01
N THR A 11 1.07 10.46 11.78
CA THR A 11 0.99 11.82 11.29
C THR A 11 1.96 12.06 10.16
N GLU A 12 3.17 11.56 10.29
CA GLU A 12 4.16 11.70 9.26
C GLU A 12 3.72 10.98 7.99
N PHE A 13 3.14 9.80 8.13
CA PHE A 13 2.66 9.07 6.97
C PHE A 13 1.55 9.85 6.26
N LYS A 14 0.61 10.38 7.02
CA LYS A 14 -0.51 11.09 6.41
C LYS A 14 -0.08 12.34 5.67
N THR A 15 0.97 12.99 6.14
CA THR A 15 1.37 14.24 5.52
C THR A 15 2.42 14.08 4.44
N LYS A 16 3.19 12.99 4.48
CA LYS A 16 4.31 12.85 3.55
C LYS A 16 4.22 11.68 2.60
N ALA A 17 3.35 10.75 2.82
CA ALA A 17 3.29 9.58 1.96
C ALA A 17 2.78 9.96 0.57
N LYS A 18 3.35 9.33 -0.44
CA LYS A 18 2.98 9.59 -1.82
C LYS A 18 2.67 8.28 -2.51
N PRO A 19 1.94 8.31 -3.61
CA PRO A 19 1.65 7.08 -4.33
C PRO A 19 2.92 6.36 -4.74
N VAL A 20 2.85 5.05 -4.78
CA VAL A 20 3.98 4.21 -5.13
C VAL A 20 3.80 3.72 -6.56
N SER A 21 4.86 3.83 -7.35
CA SER A 21 4.83 3.33 -8.71
C SER A 21 4.93 1.83 -8.73
N VAL A 22 4.03 1.18 -9.44
CA VAL A 22 4.01 -0.26 -9.55
C VAL A 22 3.93 -0.60 -11.03
N SER A 23 4.75 -1.56 -11.45
CA SER A 23 4.72 -1.99 -12.84
C SER A 23 4.31 -3.45 -12.87
N ILE A 24 3.24 -3.76 -13.58
CA ILE A 24 2.76 -5.11 -13.71
C ILE A 24 2.76 -5.46 -15.17
N ASN A 25 3.59 -6.43 -15.53
CA ASN A 25 3.71 -6.86 -16.93
C ASN A 25 3.98 -5.65 -17.83
N ASP A 26 4.89 -4.77 -17.37
CA ASP A 26 5.28 -3.56 -18.08
C ASP A 26 4.19 -2.51 -18.19
N VAL A 27 3.10 -2.66 -17.46
CA VAL A 27 2.05 -1.64 -17.42
C VAL A 27 2.21 -0.83 -16.15
N PRO A 28 2.50 0.46 -16.27
CA PRO A 28 2.72 1.27 -15.06
C PRO A 28 1.42 1.62 -14.39
N MET A 29 1.42 1.54 -13.07
CA MET A 29 0.26 1.84 -12.26
C MET A 29 0.74 2.53 -11.01
N GLN A 30 -0.19 3.07 -10.23
CA GLN A 30 0.15 3.73 -8.98
C GLN A 30 -0.71 3.19 -7.85
N ALA A 31 -0.06 2.77 -6.79
CA ALA A 31 -0.75 2.37 -5.57
C ALA A 31 -0.97 3.61 -4.73
N MET A 32 -2.19 3.83 -4.31
CA MET A 32 -2.54 5.05 -3.59
C MET A 32 -2.37 4.86 -2.10
N VAL A 33 -2.07 5.94 -1.42
CA VAL A 33 -1.89 5.93 0.03
C VAL A 33 -3.20 5.51 0.67
N LYS A 34 -3.13 4.63 1.65
CA LYS A 34 -4.32 4.13 2.32
C LYS A 34 -4.03 3.80 3.76
N GLU A 35 -4.99 4.08 4.62
CA GLU A 35 -4.93 3.67 6.01
C GLU A 35 -5.93 2.53 6.15
N PHE A 36 -5.48 1.36 6.55
CA PHE A 36 -6.33 0.19 6.57
C PHE A 36 -7.17 0.12 7.84
N SER A 37 -8.29 -0.55 7.75
CA SER A 37 -9.19 -0.65 8.89
C SER A 37 -8.58 -1.37 10.08
N THR A 38 -7.55 -2.15 9.84
CA THR A 38 -6.87 -2.84 10.93
C THR A 38 -5.93 -1.94 11.70
N GLY A 39 -5.72 -0.71 11.24
CA GLY A 39 -4.80 0.20 11.87
C GLY A 39 -3.45 0.27 11.20
N SER A 40 -3.23 -0.53 10.18
CA SER A 40 -1.98 -0.50 9.44
C SER A 40 -1.99 0.62 8.42
N LEU A 41 -0.82 1.06 8.03
CA LEU A 41 -0.65 2.10 7.03
C LEU A 41 0.02 1.52 5.81
N GLY A 42 -0.27 2.09 4.67
CA GLY A 42 0.37 1.60 3.47
C GLY A 42 -0.27 2.15 2.21
N TRP A 43 -0.31 1.33 1.18
CA TRP A 43 -0.82 1.73 -0.13
C TRP A 43 -1.73 0.64 -0.66
N TYR A 44 -2.60 1.02 -1.56
CA TYR A 44 -3.55 0.08 -2.13
C TYR A 44 -3.66 0.33 -3.62
N LEU A 45 -3.63 -0.74 -4.40
CA LEU A 45 -3.78 -0.65 -5.85
C LEU A 45 -4.95 -1.54 -6.26
N ASN A 46 -5.90 -0.95 -6.97
CA ASN A 46 -7.05 -1.68 -7.44
C ASN A 46 -7.24 -1.29 -8.90
N GLY A 47 -7.24 -2.26 -9.77
CA GLY A 47 -7.39 -1.97 -11.20
C GLY A 47 -7.53 -3.24 -11.99
N LYS A 48 -7.38 -3.11 -13.30
CA LYS A 48 -7.48 -4.24 -14.20
C LYS A 48 -6.42 -4.12 -15.27
N THR A 49 -5.99 -5.24 -15.77
CA THR A 49 -5.05 -5.26 -16.88
C THR A 49 -5.28 -6.55 -17.66
N THR A 50 -4.56 -6.70 -18.74
CA THR A 50 -4.68 -7.87 -19.58
C THR A 50 -3.35 -8.60 -19.57
N ILE A 51 -3.39 -9.90 -19.35
CA ILE A 51 -2.19 -10.72 -19.34
C ILE A 51 -2.36 -11.83 -20.34
N ASP A 52 -1.29 -12.11 -21.07
CA ASP A 52 -1.32 -13.13 -22.08
C ASP A 52 -1.03 -14.49 -21.47
N VAL A 53 -1.94 -15.42 -21.67
CA VAL A 53 -1.76 -16.78 -21.16
C VAL A 53 -1.73 -17.71 -22.35
N GLY A 54 -0.54 -18.16 -22.70
CA GLY A 54 -0.40 -19.08 -23.82
C GLY A 54 -0.89 -18.53 -25.15
N GLY A 55 -0.76 -17.23 -25.36
CA GLY A 55 -1.22 -16.60 -26.57
C GLY A 55 -2.64 -16.07 -26.50
N THR A 56 -3.30 -16.23 -25.38
CA THR A 56 -4.67 -15.75 -25.21
C THR A 56 -4.70 -14.61 -24.21
N PRO A 57 -5.14 -13.43 -24.61
CA PRO A 57 -5.21 -12.32 -23.67
C PRO A 57 -6.38 -12.51 -22.71
N VAL A 58 -6.11 -12.40 -21.41
CA VAL A 58 -7.16 -12.54 -20.40
C VAL A 58 -7.15 -11.30 -19.53
N ALA A 59 -8.33 -10.85 -19.16
CA ALA A 59 -8.45 -9.71 -18.27
C ALA A 59 -8.29 -10.19 -16.85
N VAL A 60 -7.49 -9.46 -16.06
CA VAL A 60 -7.29 -9.82 -14.67
C VAL A 60 -7.60 -8.61 -13.82
N GLN A 61 -8.09 -8.86 -12.62
CA GLN A 61 -8.37 -7.82 -11.68
C GLN A 61 -7.24 -7.76 -10.67
N ILE A 62 -6.80 -6.56 -10.37
CA ILE A 62 -5.66 -6.37 -9.48
C ILE A 62 -6.18 -5.90 -8.12
N GLY A 63 -5.77 -6.58 -7.07
CA GLY A 63 -6.01 -6.14 -5.71
C GLY A 63 -4.72 -6.33 -4.96
N MET A 64 -4.02 -5.25 -4.66
CA MET A 64 -2.72 -5.33 -4.04
C MET A 64 -2.63 -4.39 -2.87
N ASN A 65 -2.12 -4.88 -1.74
CA ASN A 65 -1.90 -4.07 -0.56
C ASN A 65 -0.42 -4.02 -0.27
N LEU A 66 0.07 -2.82 -0.01
CA LEU A 66 1.44 -2.64 0.45
C LEU A 66 1.33 -2.10 1.87
N THR A 67 1.73 -2.90 2.83
CA THR A 67 1.55 -2.54 4.24
C THR A 67 2.90 -2.30 4.87
N ILE A 68 3.04 -1.18 5.58
CA ILE A 68 4.28 -0.88 6.26
C ILE A 68 4.42 -1.83 7.44
N VAL A 69 5.53 -2.50 7.51
CA VAL A 69 5.78 -3.47 8.58
C VAL A 69 5.82 -2.73 9.91
N GLY A 70 5.03 -3.19 10.85
CA GLY A 70 4.99 -2.60 12.18
C GLY A 70 4.05 -1.42 12.31
N SER A 71 3.43 -0.97 11.22
CA SER A 71 2.60 0.22 11.31
C SER A 71 1.36 0.00 12.16
N LYS A 72 0.89 -1.24 12.26
CA LYS A 72 -0.28 -1.52 13.07
C LYS A 72 -0.03 -1.22 14.54
N GLU A 73 1.23 -1.29 14.96
CA GLU A 73 1.59 -1.06 16.34
C GLU A 73 1.69 0.42 16.69
N LEU A 74 1.59 1.30 15.73
CA LEU A 74 1.70 2.72 16.01
C LEU A 74 0.51 3.20 16.81
N PRO A 75 0.72 4.20 17.68
CA PRO A 75 -0.40 4.76 18.43
C PRO A 75 -1.42 5.36 17.49
N LYS A 76 -2.68 5.18 17.82
CA LYS A 76 -3.72 5.69 16.95
C LYS A 76 -4.02 7.16 17.15
N GLN A 77 -3.61 7.73 18.23
CA GLN A 77 -3.87 9.12 18.48
C GLN A 77 -2.63 9.91 18.70
N GLU A 78 -1.62 9.62 17.96
CA GLU A 78 -0.38 10.32 18.18
C GLU A 78 -0.49 11.79 17.91
N GLU A 79 -1.40 12.20 17.10
CA GLU A 79 -1.51 13.60 16.83
C GLU A 79 -2.08 14.36 17.98
N VAL A 80 -2.60 13.69 18.92
CA VAL A 80 -3.15 14.35 20.05
C VAL A 80 -2.14 15.09 20.84
N ALA A 81 -0.98 14.71 20.76
CA ALA A 81 0.05 15.30 21.57
C ALA A 81 0.08 16.79 21.47
#